data_b614482a5f1c04f4411a8a7a4cfa21c8
#
_entry.id   b614482a5f1c04f4411a8a7a4cfa21c8
#
_cell.length_a   1.000
_cell.length_b   1.000
_cell.length_c   1.000
_cell.angle_alpha   90.00
_cell.angle_beta   90.00
_cell.angle_gamma   90.00
#
_symmetry.space_group_name_H-M   'P 1'
#
loop_
_entity.id
_entity.type
_entity.pdbx_description
1 polymer ?
#
loop_
_entity_poly.entity_id
_entity_poly.type
_entity_poly.pdbx_seq_one_letter_code
_entity_poly.pdbx_strand_id
1 'polypeptide(L)'
;KNIATPIIEVQESVLLAKQCAYPFLSKLSGVLMNNTQSFILAHFMNPVLAVIYDLTAKICYVACSFVSMTNGSFFALFSLTMASKDQKKIESVLTTTTNFFLISLAIVGLYSICFTEPIARYWVGLDKFGGTWLLVVIVVAKLIYQMKGYCNNILYSGGLINKSAKLDIMCMSLYVLLLLAIIKTMQEYAIPLATIGSSLFFIGWYV
;
A
#
# COMPACT_ATOMS: atom_id res chain seq x y z
N LYS A 1 1.20 -41.95 -21.58
CA LYS A 1 0.27 -40.88 -21.15
C LYS A 1 0.57 -39.70 -22.07
N ASN A 2 -0.27 -39.48 -23.08
CA ASN A 2 -0.21 -38.31 -23.96
C ASN A 2 -0.62 -37.09 -23.14
N ILE A 3 0.35 -36.24 -22.82
CA ILE A 3 0.10 -34.89 -22.28
C ILE A 3 -0.39 -34.11 -23.51
N ALA A 4 -1.71 -33.96 -23.64
CA ALA A 4 -2.29 -33.07 -24.64
C ALA A 4 -1.78 -31.67 -24.30
N THR A 5 -0.95 -31.07 -25.14
CA THR A 5 -0.59 -29.67 -25.09
C THR A 5 -1.88 -28.88 -25.30
N PRO A 6 -2.28 -28.02 -24.33
CA PRO A 6 -3.48 -27.22 -24.51
C PRO A 6 -3.23 -26.28 -25.70
N ILE A 7 -3.98 -26.46 -26.78
CA ILE A 7 -4.04 -25.48 -27.87
C ILE A 7 -4.80 -24.29 -27.31
N ILE A 8 -4.05 -23.30 -26.79
CA ILE A 8 -4.65 -22.05 -26.36
C ILE A 8 -5.07 -21.30 -27.62
N GLU A 9 -6.37 -21.20 -27.85
CA GLU A 9 -6.89 -20.43 -28.97
C GLU A 9 -6.48 -18.97 -28.81
N VAL A 10 -6.08 -18.30 -29.89
CA VAL A 10 -5.64 -16.90 -29.89
C VAL A 10 -6.71 -15.97 -29.24
N GLN A 11 -7.99 -16.31 -29.47
CA GLN A 11 -9.12 -15.58 -28.90
C GLN A 11 -9.16 -15.67 -27.35
N GLU A 12 -8.91 -16.83 -26.78
CA GLU A 12 -8.83 -17.04 -25.33
C GLU A 12 -7.62 -16.31 -24.74
N SER A 13 -6.47 -16.34 -25.42
CA SER A 13 -5.27 -15.62 -25.00
C SER A 13 -5.49 -14.10 -24.92
N VAL A 14 -6.20 -13.52 -25.90
CA VAL A 14 -6.54 -12.09 -25.91
C VAL A 14 -7.53 -11.75 -24.79
N LEU A 15 -8.50 -12.63 -24.53
CA LEU A 15 -9.46 -12.43 -23.44
C LEU A 15 -8.76 -12.47 -22.08
N LEU A 16 -7.87 -13.44 -21.86
CA LEU A 16 -7.06 -13.55 -20.65
C LEU A 16 -6.14 -12.33 -20.47
N ALA A 17 -5.48 -11.88 -21.53
CA ALA A 17 -4.65 -10.67 -21.48
C ALA A 17 -5.45 -9.42 -21.07
N LYS A 18 -6.66 -9.24 -21.59
CA LYS A 18 -7.57 -8.15 -21.18
C LYS A 18 -7.99 -8.25 -19.72
N GLN A 19 -8.27 -9.44 -19.23
CA GLN A 19 -8.64 -9.67 -17.83
C GLN A 19 -7.46 -9.42 -16.88
N CYS A 20 -6.23 -9.75 -17.30
CA CYS A 20 -5.03 -9.52 -16.50
C CYS A 20 -4.52 -8.08 -16.56
N ALA A 21 -4.88 -7.30 -17.58
CA ALA A 21 -4.37 -5.93 -17.76
C ALA A 21 -4.69 -5.01 -16.58
N TYR A 22 -5.92 -5.02 -16.06
CA TYR A 22 -6.30 -4.18 -14.92
C TYR A 22 -5.58 -4.56 -13.62
N PRO A 23 -5.54 -5.83 -13.20
CA PRO A 23 -4.74 -6.25 -12.05
C PRO A 23 -3.26 -5.92 -12.20
N PHE A 24 -2.69 -6.07 -13.39
CA PHE A 24 -1.30 -5.73 -13.67
C PHE A 24 -1.06 -4.23 -13.47
N LEU A 25 -1.88 -3.36 -14.05
CA LEU A 25 -1.77 -1.91 -13.90
C LEU A 25 -1.95 -1.48 -12.44
N SER A 26 -2.86 -2.08 -11.69
CA SER A 26 -3.02 -1.83 -10.25
C SER A 26 -1.76 -2.19 -9.46
N LYS A 27 -1.17 -3.36 -9.71
CA LYS A 27 0.11 -3.77 -9.08
C LYS A 27 1.26 -2.85 -9.46
N LEU A 28 1.36 -2.49 -10.74
CA LEU A 28 2.38 -1.54 -11.22
C LEU A 28 2.24 -0.19 -10.53
N SER A 29 1.03 0.34 -10.39
CA SER A 29 0.75 1.59 -9.65
C SER A 29 1.25 1.51 -8.21
N GLY A 30 1.00 0.41 -7.51
CA GLY A 30 1.47 0.19 -6.14
C GLY A 30 3.00 0.14 -6.04
N VAL A 31 3.66 -0.54 -6.98
CA VAL A 31 5.13 -0.60 -7.05
C VAL A 31 5.73 0.79 -7.30
N LEU A 32 5.17 1.54 -8.24
CA LEU A 32 5.62 2.90 -8.53
C LEU A 32 5.46 3.81 -7.32
N MET A 33 4.30 3.81 -6.66
CA MET A 33 4.07 4.64 -5.46
C MET A 33 5.05 4.35 -4.32
N ASN A 34 5.51 3.12 -4.16
CA ASN A 34 6.38 2.74 -3.05
C ASN A 34 7.87 2.82 -3.35
N ASN A 35 8.29 2.57 -4.60
CA ASN A 35 9.70 2.42 -4.93
C ASN A 35 10.31 3.64 -5.64
N THR A 36 9.50 4.59 -6.11
CA THR A 36 10.02 5.80 -6.77
C THR A 36 10.25 6.98 -5.84
N GLN A 37 9.91 6.85 -4.55
CA GLN A 37 9.95 7.94 -3.57
C GLN A 37 11.35 8.57 -3.47
N SER A 38 12.38 7.75 -3.30
CA SER A 38 13.75 8.19 -3.17
C SER A 38 14.28 8.84 -4.46
N PHE A 39 13.89 8.31 -5.62
CA PHE A 39 14.26 8.92 -6.91
C PHE A 39 13.63 10.30 -7.07
N ILE A 40 12.39 10.47 -6.68
CA ILE A 40 11.68 11.75 -6.76
C ILE A 40 12.34 12.77 -5.83
N LEU A 41 12.64 12.41 -4.59
CA LEU A 41 13.35 13.30 -3.66
C LEU A 41 14.74 13.65 -4.16
N ALA A 42 15.51 12.68 -4.65
CA ALA A 42 16.86 12.93 -5.17
C ALA A 42 16.84 13.84 -6.39
N HIS A 43 15.84 13.73 -7.27
CA HIS A 43 15.72 14.53 -8.47
C HIS A 43 15.25 15.97 -8.20
N PHE A 44 14.21 16.14 -7.37
CA PHE A 44 13.59 17.45 -7.16
C PHE A 44 14.22 18.26 -6.02
N MET A 45 14.91 17.59 -5.09
CA MET A 45 15.46 18.22 -3.90
C MET A 45 16.99 18.03 -3.81
N ASN A 46 17.39 16.97 -3.11
CA ASN A 46 18.80 16.66 -2.87
C ASN A 46 18.94 15.15 -2.57
N PRO A 47 19.98 14.47 -3.12
CA PRO A 47 20.25 13.07 -2.80
C PRO A 47 20.44 12.80 -1.29
N VAL A 48 20.97 13.76 -0.53
CA VAL A 48 21.15 13.62 0.93
C VAL A 48 19.80 13.54 1.65
N LEU A 49 18.83 14.38 1.26
CA LEU A 49 17.47 14.33 1.82
C LEU A 49 16.76 13.01 1.46
N ALA A 50 16.99 12.48 0.27
CA ALA A 50 16.45 11.17 -0.10
C ALA A 50 16.98 10.06 0.80
N VAL A 51 18.26 10.06 1.13
CA VAL A 51 18.87 9.09 2.05
C VAL A 51 18.31 9.24 3.46
N ILE A 52 18.20 10.47 3.97
CA ILE A 52 17.63 10.75 5.31
C ILE A 52 16.19 10.26 5.39
N TYR A 53 15.38 10.54 4.37
CA TYR A 53 14.01 10.06 4.27
C TYR A 53 13.95 8.52 4.30
N ASP A 54 14.72 7.86 3.45
CA ASP A 54 14.73 6.39 3.35
C ASP A 54 15.17 5.73 4.66
N LEU A 55 16.19 6.23 5.32
CA LEU A 55 16.66 5.70 6.59
C LEU A 55 15.61 5.89 7.70
N THR A 56 14.97 7.07 7.76
CA THR A 56 13.91 7.36 8.71
C THR A 56 12.69 6.46 8.48
N ALA A 57 12.34 6.18 7.22
CA ALA A 57 11.19 5.36 6.86
C ALA A 57 11.46 3.84 6.97
N LYS A 58 12.72 3.41 6.97
CA LYS A 58 13.10 1.99 6.79
C LYS A 58 12.48 1.06 7.80
N ILE A 59 12.52 1.43 9.07
CA ILE A 59 12.01 0.59 10.18
C ILE A 59 10.49 0.45 10.06
N CYS A 60 9.79 1.58 9.77
CA CYS A 60 8.36 1.57 9.54
C CYS A 60 7.99 0.68 8.33
N TYR A 61 8.78 0.71 7.25
CA TYR A 61 8.52 -0.13 6.07
C TYR A 61 8.66 -1.62 6.38
N VAL A 62 9.70 -1.99 7.12
CA VAL A 62 9.90 -3.39 7.56
C VAL A 62 8.74 -3.83 8.45
N ALA A 63 8.36 -3.03 9.44
CA ALA A 63 7.24 -3.34 10.33
C ALA A 63 5.90 -3.46 9.55
N CYS A 64 5.62 -2.55 8.63
CA CYS A 64 4.44 -2.60 7.77
C CYS A 64 4.43 -3.80 6.81
N SER A 65 5.58 -4.37 6.45
CA SER A 65 5.63 -5.56 5.58
C SER A 65 4.97 -6.78 6.23
N PHE A 66 5.09 -6.93 7.55
CA PHE A 66 4.40 -8.01 8.29
C PHE A 66 2.88 -7.83 8.23
N VAL A 67 2.37 -6.60 8.36
CA VAL A 67 0.94 -6.31 8.21
C VAL A 67 0.47 -6.61 6.78
N SER A 68 1.28 -6.28 5.78
CA SER A 68 0.96 -6.60 4.37
C SER A 68 0.89 -8.09 4.10
N MET A 69 1.79 -8.90 4.68
CA MET A 69 1.77 -10.36 4.57
C MET A 69 0.51 -10.95 5.20
N THR A 70 0.14 -10.48 6.40
CA THR A 70 -1.09 -10.88 7.07
C THR A 70 -2.32 -10.51 6.24
N ASN A 71 -2.37 -9.29 5.70
CA ASN A 71 -3.46 -8.85 4.83
C ASN A 71 -3.56 -9.73 3.57
N GLY A 72 -2.42 -10.13 2.96
CA GLY A 72 -2.39 -11.06 1.84
C GLY A 72 -3.02 -12.42 2.17
N SER A 73 -2.80 -12.93 3.39
CA SER A 73 -3.38 -14.19 3.84
C SER A 73 -4.90 -14.13 3.99
N PHE A 74 -5.47 -12.97 4.29
CA PHE A 74 -6.92 -12.78 4.36
C PHE A 74 -7.63 -12.91 3.01
N PHE A 75 -6.93 -12.73 1.90
CA PHE A 75 -7.53 -12.84 0.57
C PHE A 75 -8.21 -14.18 0.32
N ALA A 76 -7.56 -15.29 0.67
CA ALA A 76 -8.14 -16.62 0.52
C ALA A 76 -9.38 -16.79 1.41
N LEU A 77 -9.31 -16.33 2.67
CA LEU A 77 -10.42 -16.37 3.60
C LEU A 77 -11.62 -15.57 3.11
N PHE A 78 -11.40 -14.35 2.62
CA PHE A 78 -12.46 -13.50 2.06
C PHE A 78 -13.09 -14.15 0.82
N SER A 79 -12.28 -14.68 -0.10
CA SER A 79 -12.76 -15.30 -1.32
C SER A 79 -13.65 -16.51 -1.03
N LEU A 80 -13.25 -17.38 -0.11
CA LEU A 80 -14.06 -18.53 0.33
C LEU A 80 -15.36 -18.10 1.03
N THR A 81 -15.26 -17.06 1.87
CA THR A 81 -16.43 -16.55 2.62
C THR A 81 -17.44 -15.89 1.69
N MET A 82 -16.98 -15.06 0.75
CA MET A 82 -17.85 -14.41 -0.26
C MET A 82 -18.51 -15.45 -1.16
N ALA A 83 -17.82 -16.53 -1.52
CA ALA A 83 -18.37 -17.63 -2.33
C ALA A 83 -19.49 -18.39 -1.61
N SER A 84 -19.50 -18.43 -0.29
CA SER A 84 -20.55 -19.12 0.50
C SER A 84 -21.92 -18.44 0.43
N LYS A 85 -21.99 -17.14 0.05
CA LYS A 85 -23.20 -16.29 0.04
C LYS A 85 -23.96 -16.23 1.36
N ASP A 86 -23.35 -16.67 2.46
CA ASP A 86 -23.92 -16.60 3.82
C ASP A 86 -23.59 -15.23 4.44
N GLN A 87 -24.59 -14.35 4.47
CA GLN A 87 -24.44 -12.97 4.94
C GLN A 87 -23.92 -12.88 6.38
N LYS A 88 -24.40 -13.75 7.28
CA LYS A 88 -23.95 -13.75 8.69
C LYS A 88 -22.48 -14.15 8.82
N LYS A 89 -22.08 -15.13 8.02
CA LYS A 89 -20.68 -15.58 7.98
C LYS A 89 -19.76 -14.52 7.39
N ILE A 90 -20.20 -13.84 6.33
CA ILE A 90 -19.46 -12.73 5.71
C ILE A 90 -19.23 -11.61 6.74
N GLU A 91 -20.29 -11.16 7.41
CA GLU A 91 -20.20 -10.09 8.41
C GLU A 91 -19.30 -10.48 9.59
N SER A 92 -19.44 -11.68 10.13
CA SER A 92 -18.60 -12.17 11.22
C SER A 92 -17.12 -12.22 10.84
N VAL A 93 -16.80 -12.74 9.66
CA VAL A 93 -15.41 -12.84 9.18
C VAL A 93 -14.83 -11.45 8.92
N LEU A 94 -15.58 -10.56 8.27
CA LEU A 94 -15.12 -9.19 8.02
C LEU A 94 -14.87 -8.44 9.32
N THR A 95 -15.79 -8.52 10.28
CA THR A 95 -15.63 -7.87 11.59
C THR A 95 -14.40 -8.37 12.33
N THR A 96 -14.23 -9.70 12.41
CA THR A 96 -13.09 -10.31 13.10
C THR A 96 -11.76 -9.94 12.46
N THR A 97 -11.67 -10.03 11.13
CA THR A 97 -10.44 -9.71 10.41
C THR A 97 -10.13 -8.21 10.44
N THR A 98 -11.16 -7.35 10.39
CA THR A 98 -10.98 -5.89 10.52
C THR A 98 -10.43 -5.53 11.89
N ASN A 99 -10.98 -6.08 12.96
CA ASN A 99 -10.51 -5.84 14.32
C ASN A 99 -9.05 -6.30 14.49
N PHE A 100 -8.73 -7.51 14.02
CA PHE A 100 -7.37 -8.03 14.07
C PHE A 100 -6.40 -7.14 13.26
N PHE A 101 -6.81 -6.69 12.08
CA PHE A 101 -6.01 -5.82 11.22
C PHE A 101 -5.77 -4.45 11.87
N LEU A 102 -6.79 -3.84 12.46
CA LEU A 102 -6.67 -2.55 13.17
C LEU A 102 -5.75 -2.65 14.39
N ILE A 103 -5.85 -3.73 15.18
CA ILE A 103 -4.94 -3.99 16.30
C ILE A 103 -3.50 -4.13 15.79
N SER A 104 -3.29 -4.87 14.71
CA SER A 104 -1.97 -5.05 14.10
C SER A 104 -1.38 -3.72 13.61
N LEU A 105 -2.20 -2.86 13.00
CA LEU A 105 -1.81 -1.50 12.60
C LEU A 105 -1.41 -0.64 13.80
N ALA A 106 -2.19 -0.68 14.88
CA ALA A 106 -1.90 0.08 16.09
C ALA A 106 -0.56 -0.34 16.71
N ILE A 107 -0.31 -1.66 16.82
CA ILE A 107 0.95 -2.20 17.35
C ILE A 107 2.13 -1.75 16.47
N VAL A 108 2.03 -1.90 15.15
CA VAL A 108 3.08 -1.50 14.21
C VAL A 108 3.33 0.01 14.22
N GLY A 109 2.26 0.80 14.32
CA GLY A 109 2.37 2.25 14.44
C GLY A 109 3.10 2.69 15.70
N LEU A 110 2.69 2.17 16.86
CA LEU A 110 3.35 2.44 18.15
C LEU A 110 4.80 1.98 18.13
N TYR A 111 5.06 0.74 17.68
CA TYR A 111 6.42 0.24 17.54
C TYR A 111 7.29 1.15 16.69
N SER A 112 6.79 1.56 15.52
CA SER A 112 7.54 2.44 14.61
C SER A 112 7.87 3.79 15.25
N ILE A 113 6.93 4.41 15.97
CA ILE A 113 7.16 5.70 16.63
C ILE A 113 8.15 5.55 17.78
N CYS A 114 8.00 4.52 18.62
CA CYS A 114 8.83 4.36 19.82
C CYS A 114 10.26 3.89 19.52
N PHE A 115 10.44 3.04 18.53
CA PHE A 115 11.72 2.35 18.33
C PHE A 115 12.55 2.86 17.14
N THR A 116 11.98 3.64 16.20
CA THR A 116 12.75 4.10 15.03
C THR A 116 13.90 5.03 15.45
N GLU A 117 13.68 6.02 16.32
CA GLU A 117 14.72 6.94 16.74
C GLU A 117 15.85 6.24 17.49
N PRO A 118 15.60 5.40 18.54
CA PRO A 118 16.65 4.65 19.20
C PRO A 118 17.46 3.75 18.27
N ILE A 119 16.79 3.06 17.35
CA ILE A 119 17.46 2.19 16.38
C ILE A 119 18.27 3.00 15.37
N ALA A 120 17.72 4.10 14.84
CA ALA A 120 18.44 4.99 13.93
C ALA A 120 19.68 5.59 14.59
N ARG A 121 19.58 6.02 15.86
CA ARG A 121 20.70 6.54 16.65
C ARG A 121 21.85 5.54 16.74
N TYR A 122 21.53 4.28 17.02
CA TYR A 122 22.53 3.23 17.19
C TYR A 122 23.11 2.74 15.84
N TRP A 123 22.29 2.69 14.80
CA TRP A 123 22.65 2.06 13.52
C TRP A 123 23.35 3.01 12.53
N VAL A 124 22.80 4.21 12.34
CA VAL A 124 23.25 5.14 11.28
C VAL A 124 23.71 6.52 11.79
N GLY A 125 23.48 6.82 13.06
CA GLY A 125 23.74 8.12 13.66
C GLY A 125 22.54 9.08 13.51
N LEU A 126 22.43 10.03 14.46
CA LEU A 126 21.32 10.99 14.51
C LEU A 126 21.35 12.03 13.39
N ASP A 127 22.50 12.30 12.81
CA ASP A 127 22.71 13.21 11.69
C ASP A 127 21.99 12.74 10.40
N LYS A 128 21.69 11.44 10.32
CA LYS A 128 20.97 10.80 9.20
C LYS A 128 19.51 10.48 9.52
N PHE A 129 19.00 10.93 10.66
CA PHE A 129 17.61 10.77 11.04
C PHE A 129 16.84 12.06 10.76
N GLY A 130 15.74 11.97 10.01
CA GLY A 130 14.93 13.13 9.58
C GLY A 130 14.07 13.77 10.65
N GLY A 131 14.21 13.32 11.89
CA GLY A 131 13.49 13.86 13.04
C GLY A 131 12.14 13.19 13.31
N THR A 132 11.66 13.37 14.54
CA THR A 132 10.46 12.68 15.05
C THR A 132 9.18 13.11 14.31
N TRP A 133 9.08 14.38 13.87
CA TRP A 133 7.90 14.84 13.13
C TRP A 133 7.79 14.21 11.76
N LEU A 134 8.89 14.11 11.01
CA LEU A 134 8.91 13.42 9.73
C LEU A 134 8.53 11.95 9.90
N LEU A 135 9.09 11.29 10.93
CA LEU A 135 8.75 9.91 11.26
C LEU A 135 7.26 9.73 11.52
N VAL A 136 6.63 10.58 12.35
CA VAL A 136 5.20 10.50 12.66
C VAL A 136 4.36 10.62 11.39
N VAL A 137 4.67 11.59 10.52
CA VAL A 137 3.93 11.77 9.25
C VAL A 137 4.11 10.57 8.33
N ILE A 138 5.32 10.00 8.24
CA ILE A 138 5.58 8.76 7.48
C ILE A 138 4.78 7.59 8.04
N VAL A 139 4.78 7.40 9.36
CA VAL A 139 4.03 6.30 10.01
C VAL A 139 2.54 6.44 9.71
N VAL A 140 1.95 7.62 9.91
CA VAL A 140 0.53 7.86 9.62
C VAL A 140 0.21 7.59 8.15
N ALA A 141 1.05 8.06 7.22
CA ALA A 141 0.88 7.81 5.80
C ALA A 141 0.89 6.31 5.48
N LYS A 142 1.81 5.56 6.09
CA LYS A 142 1.91 4.11 5.87
C LYS A 142 0.75 3.34 6.49
N LEU A 143 0.26 3.72 7.65
CA LEU A 143 -0.92 3.09 8.26
C LEU A 143 -2.18 3.30 7.40
N ILE A 144 -2.40 4.51 6.89
CA ILE A 144 -3.51 4.82 5.98
C ILE A 144 -3.35 4.04 4.64
N TYR A 145 -2.13 3.95 4.12
CA TYR A 145 -1.85 3.16 2.92
C TYR A 145 -2.13 1.66 3.13
N GLN A 146 -1.80 1.10 4.29
CA GLN A 146 -2.14 -0.28 4.64
C GLN A 146 -3.65 -0.49 4.75
N MET A 147 -4.38 0.49 5.30
CA MET A 147 -5.84 0.46 5.36
C MET A 147 -6.46 0.46 3.95
N LYS A 148 -5.94 1.30 3.03
CA LYS A 148 -6.31 1.24 1.60
C LYS A 148 -6.09 -0.16 1.03
N GLY A 149 -4.93 -0.79 1.31
CA GLY A 149 -4.60 -2.15 0.85
C GLY A 149 -5.57 -3.20 1.39
N TYR A 150 -6.03 -3.06 2.62
CA TYR A 150 -7.03 -3.94 3.23
C TYR A 150 -8.39 -3.80 2.53
N CYS A 151 -8.89 -2.59 2.32
CA CYS A 151 -10.13 -2.33 1.58
C CYS A 151 -10.05 -2.88 0.14
N ASN A 152 -8.89 -2.70 -0.50
CA ASN A 152 -8.63 -3.21 -1.83
C ASN A 152 -8.73 -4.76 -1.89
N ASN A 153 -8.19 -5.44 -0.88
CA ASN A 153 -8.24 -6.90 -0.74
C ASN A 153 -9.69 -7.42 -0.64
N ILE A 154 -10.55 -6.71 0.09
CA ILE A 154 -11.99 -7.03 0.17
C ILE A 154 -12.67 -6.89 -1.19
N LEU A 155 -12.39 -5.80 -1.93
CA LEU A 155 -12.93 -5.59 -3.28
C LEU A 155 -12.51 -6.70 -4.25
N TYR A 156 -11.22 -7.09 -4.22
CA TYR A 156 -10.70 -8.16 -5.07
C TYR A 156 -11.36 -9.51 -4.77
N SER A 157 -11.50 -9.85 -3.49
CA SER A 157 -12.12 -11.11 -3.06
C SER A 157 -13.63 -11.15 -3.33
N GLY A 158 -14.28 -9.99 -3.37
CA GLY A 158 -15.68 -9.83 -3.78
C GLY A 158 -15.90 -9.85 -5.29
N GLY A 159 -14.86 -10.08 -6.11
CA GLY A 159 -14.95 -10.12 -7.57
C GLY A 159 -14.98 -8.74 -8.26
N LEU A 160 -14.83 -7.65 -7.50
CA LEU A 160 -14.87 -6.27 -8.04
C LEU A 160 -13.49 -5.81 -8.55
N ILE A 161 -12.75 -6.71 -9.20
CA ILE A 161 -11.37 -6.51 -9.63
C ILE A 161 -11.22 -5.26 -10.51
N ASN A 162 -12.10 -5.09 -11.50
CA ASN A 162 -12.04 -3.96 -12.43
C ASN A 162 -12.32 -2.62 -11.74
N LYS A 163 -13.25 -2.59 -10.77
CA LYS A 163 -13.57 -1.40 -9.98
C LYS A 163 -12.37 -1.00 -9.11
N SER A 164 -11.81 -1.96 -8.41
CA SER A 164 -10.64 -1.76 -7.58
C SER A 164 -9.42 -1.27 -8.39
N ALA A 165 -9.13 -1.89 -9.53
CA ALA A 165 -8.02 -1.48 -10.38
C ALA A 165 -8.18 -0.06 -10.94
N LYS A 166 -9.39 0.34 -11.33
CA LYS A 166 -9.68 1.73 -11.75
C LYS A 166 -9.43 2.72 -10.62
N LEU A 167 -9.89 2.40 -9.39
CA LEU A 167 -9.63 3.22 -8.22
C LEU A 167 -8.14 3.34 -7.90
N ASP A 168 -7.37 2.26 -8.04
CA ASP A 168 -5.92 2.29 -7.83
C ASP A 168 -5.22 3.21 -8.84
N ILE A 169 -5.61 3.16 -10.11
CA ILE A 169 -5.07 4.06 -11.15
C ILE A 169 -5.44 5.53 -10.86
N MET A 170 -6.68 5.79 -10.46
CA MET A 170 -7.10 7.14 -10.05
C MET A 170 -6.32 7.65 -8.84
N CYS A 171 -6.10 6.80 -7.84
CA CYS A 171 -5.29 7.12 -6.67
C CYS A 171 -3.83 7.40 -7.04
N MET A 172 -3.24 6.60 -7.94
CA MET A 172 -1.90 6.84 -8.46
C MET A 172 -1.81 8.20 -9.16
N SER A 173 -2.77 8.52 -10.03
CA SER A 173 -2.82 9.81 -10.72
C SER A 173 -2.93 10.97 -9.72
N LEU A 174 -3.82 10.84 -8.74
CA LEU A 174 -3.98 11.84 -7.68
C LEU A 174 -2.71 11.98 -6.83
N TYR A 175 -2.06 10.87 -6.48
CA TYR A 175 -0.78 10.88 -5.77
C TYR A 175 0.28 11.70 -6.51
N VAL A 176 0.45 11.44 -7.81
CA VAL A 176 1.43 12.16 -8.65
C VAL A 176 1.09 13.65 -8.72
N LEU A 177 -0.18 14.00 -8.95
CA LEU A 177 -0.63 15.40 -9.01
C LEU A 177 -0.37 16.13 -7.68
N LEU A 178 -0.76 15.54 -6.56
CA LEU A 178 -0.52 16.11 -5.23
C LEU A 178 0.98 16.26 -4.97
N LEU A 179 1.76 15.21 -5.27
CA LEU A 179 3.20 15.24 -5.06
C LEU A 179 3.86 16.37 -5.85
N LEU A 180 3.57 16.50 -7.14
CA LEU A 180 4.13 17.58 -7.97
C LEU A 180 3.69 18.96 -7.51
N ALA A 181 2.48 19.10 -6.99
CA ALA A 181 1.98 20.38 -6.48
C ALA A 181 2.68 20.84 -5.20
N ILE A 182 3.01 19.91 -4.29
CA ILE A 182 3.51 20.26 -2.95
C ILE A 182 5.00 19.98 -2.73
N ILE A 183 5.70 19.32 -3.67
CA ILE A 183 7.09 18.89 -3.46
C ILE A 183 8.04 20.08 -3.22
N LYS A 184 7.84 21.19 -3.90
CA LYS A 184 8.67 22.39 -3.75
C LYS A 184 8.45 23.13 -2.43
N THR A 185 7.25 23.02 -1.85
CA THR A 185 6.89 23.74 -0.62
C THR A 185 7.08 22.90 0.63
N MET A 186 6.77 21.60 0.55
CA MET A 186 6.75 20.68 1.70
C MET A 186 7.96 19.76 1.77
N GLN A 187 8.85 19.82 0.76
CA GLN A 187 10.09 19.05 0.72
C GLN A 187 9.89 17.56 1.04
N GLU A 188 10.61 17.01 2.04
CA GLU A 188 10.53 15.62 2.45
C GLU A 188 9.15 15.19 2.98
N TYR A 189 8.33 16.13 3.42
CA TYR A 189 6.93 15.86 3.85
C TYR A 189 5.98 15.65 2.67
N ALA A 190 6.36 16.06 1.45
CA ALA A 190 5.47 15.97 0.29
C ALA A 190 5.03 14.55 -0.03
N ILE A 191 5.95 13.58 0.09
CA ILE A 191 5.67 12.16 -0.21
C ILE A 191 4.62 11.58 0.73
N PRO A 192 4.80 11.63 2.07
CA PRO A 192 3.81 11.07 2.97
C PRO A 192 2.47 11.83 2.91
N LEU A 193 2.47 13.14 2.72
CA LEU A 193 1.22 13.92 2.58
C LEU A 193 0.45 13.55 1.30
N ALA A 194 1.13 13.40 0.16
CA ALA A 194 0.52 12.93 -1.08
C ALA A 194 -0.03 11.50 -0.94
N THR A 195 0.69 10.63 -0.18
CA THR A 195 0.24 9.27 0.12
C THR A 195 -1.03 9.28 0.97
N ILE A 196 -1.10 10.14 2.00
CA ILE A 196 -2.29 10.31 2.84
C ILE A 196 -3.48 10.75 1.96
N GLY A 197 -3.33 11.84 1.20
CA GLY A 197 -4.40 12.40 0.38
C GLY A 197 -4.96 11.41 -0.63
N SER A 198 -4.08 10.72 -1.37
CA SER A 198 -4.50 9.73 -2.37
C SER A 198 -5.13 8.48 -1.74
N SER A 199 -4.63 8.03 -0.59
CA SER A 199 -5.17 6.84 0.09
C SER A 199 -6.50 7.13 0.76
N LEU A 200 -6.69 8.32 1.35
CA LEU A 200 -7.97 8.75 1.91
C LEU A 200 -9.03 8.92 0.81
N PHE A 201 -8.66 9.41 -0.38
CA PHE A 201 -9.56 9.44 -1.52
C PHE A 201 -10.08 8.04 -1.87
N PHE A 202 -9.21 7.02 -1.90
CA PHE A 202 -9.62 5.64 -2.14
C PHE A 202 -10.61 5.14 -1.07
N ILE A 203 -10.27 5.35 0.20
CA ILE A 203 -11.09 4.88 1.33
C ILE A 203 -12.46 5.58 1.32
N GLY A 204 -12.48 6.89 1.08
CA GLY A 204 -13.73 7.67 1.01
C GLY A 204 -14.63 7.27 -0.16
N TRP A 205 -14.07 6.76 -1.26
CA TRP A 205 -14.86 6.22 -2.37
C TRP A 205 -15.34 4.77 -2.11
N TYR A 206 -14.67 4.06 -1.23
CA TYR A 206 -15.01 2.69 -0.85
C TYR A 206 -16.23 2.64 0.08
N VAL A 207 -16.33 3.57 1.04
CA VAL A 207 -17.45 3.71 2.01
C VAL A 207 -18.67 4.29 1.31
#